data_5557aa4bafbd6e242c474a83354c29bf
#
_entry.id   5557aa4bafbd6e242c474a83354c29bf
#
_cell.length_a   1.000
_cell.length_b   1.000
_cell.length_c   1.000
_cell.angle_alpha   90.00
_cell.angle_beta   90.00
_cell.angle_gamma   90.00
#
_symmetry.space_group_name_H-M   'P 1'
#
loop_
_entity.id
_entity.type
_entity.pdbx_description
1 polymer ?
#
loop_
_entity_poly.entity_id
_entity_poly.type
_entity_poly.pdbx_seq_one_letter_code
_entity_poly.pdbx_strand_id
1 'polypeptide(L)'
;MITMSVFATAQDIQTATAFFDQVSARYGQIEDYAADVTVSSEDRLSYGRLFYQIPNRVRIDFEQPSGQVLVSDGEVLQVYIPRYNVVLQQALRRRSEQALATLASEQGLNLLRANYSIAFLDSPDPVELDDESDEMVVKLLLNWRSTNEGYRQLILSITPDFMIRRIVGVTANYEEITFDFVGVETNRGIPDARFEYEAPASANLFNDFLFEGEG
;
A
#
# COMPACT_ATOMS: atom_id res chain seq x y z
N MET A 1 36.84 -38.56 31.71
CA MET A 1 35.71 -38.66 30.76
C MET A 1 34.97 -37.35 30.83
N ILE A 2 35.21 -36.43 29.86
CA ILE A 2 34.61 -35.09 29.84
C ILE A 2 33.43 -35.18 28.89
N THR A 3 32.20 -35.08 29.44
CA THR A 3 30.97 -35.02 28.67
C THR A 3 30.79 -33.60 28.16
N MET A 4 30.97 -33.42 26.88
CA MET A 4 30.70 -32.15 26.16
C MET A 4 29.18 -32.07 25.87
N SER A 5 28.48 -31.22 26.64
CA SER A 5 27.07 -30.93 26.38
C SER A 5 26.98 -30.00 25.17
N VAL A 6 26.46 -30.51 24.07
CA VAL A 6 26.10 -29.71 22.89
C VAL A 6 24.78 -29.02 23.21
N PHE A 7 24.76 -27.70 23.44
CA PHE A 7 23.58 -26.89 23.48
C PHE A 7 23.09 -26.72 22.03
N ALA A 8 22.04 -27.42 21.66
CA ALA A 8 21.29 -27.12 20.43
C ALA A 8 20.54 -25.81 20.67
N THR A 9 20.99 -24.72 20.05
CA THR A 9 20.17 -23.51 19.92
C THR A 9 18.99 -23.84 19.03
N ALA A 10 17.79 -23.90 19.60
CA ALA A 10 16.56 -23.92 18.81
C ALA A 10 16.57 -22.63 17.98
N GLN A 11 16.68 -22.75 16.67
CA GLN A 11 16.39 -21.65 15.76
C GLN A 11 14.90 -21.33 15.93
N ASP A 12 14.60 -20.11 16.36
CA ASP A 12 13.25 -19.60 16.44
C ASP A 12 12.73 -19.48 15.00
N ILE A 13 11.90 -20.43 14.58
CA ILE A 13 11.36 -20.46 13.22
C ILE A 13 10.35 -19.33 13.12
N GLN A 14 10.79 -18.19 12.58
CA GLN A 14 9.91 -17.07 12.33
C GLN A 14 8.85 -17.45 11.29
N THR A 15 7.56 -17.40 11.66
CA THR A 15 6.46 -17.62 10.72
C THR A 15 6.20 -16.36 9.88
N ALA A 16 5.69 -16.53 8.67
CA ALA A 16 5.31 -15.39 7.81
C ALA A 16 4.29 -14.47 8.48
N THR A 17 3.36 -15.04 9.27
CA THR A 17 2.38 -14.26 10.04
C THR A 17 3.06 -13.44 11.14
N ALA A 18 4.01 -14.02 11.89
CA ALA A 18 4.75 -13.28 12.91
C ALA A 18 5.63 -12.17 12.31
N PHE A 19 6.20 -12.40 11.13
CA PHE A 19 6.93 -11.38 10.39
C PHE A 19 5.99 -10.25 9.92
N PHE A 20 4.82 -10.59 9.37
CA PHE A 20 3.80 -9.61 8.99
C PHE A 20 3.31 -8.78 10.17
N ASP A 21 3.20 -9.37 11.37
CA ASP A 21 2.84 -8.66 12.60
C ASP A 21 3.87 -7.60 12.99
N GLN A 22 5.17 -7.85 12.74
CA GLN A 22 6.22 -6.85 12.97
C GLN A 22 6.09 -5.69 11.98
N VAL A 23 5.76 -5.98 10.70
CA VAL A 23 5.46 -4.94 9.71
C VAL A 23 4.26 -4.10 10.17
N SER A 24 3.18 -4.74 10.60
CA SER A 24 1.98 -4.05 11.12
C SER A 24 2.31 -3.17 12.33
N ALA A 25 3.11 -3.70 13.28
CA ALA A 25 3.55 -2.95 14.46
C ALA A 25 4.45 -1.76 14.11
N ARG A 26 5.27 -1.87 13.05
CA ARG A 26 6.07 -0.75 12.53
C ARG A 26 5.17 0.36 11.99
N TYR A 27 4.16 0.01 11.18
CA TYR A 27 3.19 0.97 10.65
C TYR A 27 2.30 1.60 11.75
N GLY A 28 2.01 0.89 12.84
CA GLY A 28 1.31 1.42 14.00
C GLY A 28 2.04 2.53 14.76
N GLN A 29 3.34 2.73 14.48
CA GLN A 29 4.15 3.83 15.05
C GLN A 29 4.24 5.05 14.14
N ILE A 30 3.62 4.99 12.94
CA ILE A 30 3.69 6.04 11.93
C ILE A 30 2.42 6.87 11.99
N GLU A 31 2.57 8.15 12.36
CA GLU A 31 1.49 9.12 12.35
C GLU A 31 1.28 9.72 10.95
N ASP A 32 2.38 9.97 10.25
CA ASP A 32 2.38 10.42 8.86
C ASP A 32 3.62 9.91 8.11
N TYR A 33 3.53 9.83 6.79
CA TYR A 33 4.70 9.61 5.95
C TYR A 33 4.54 10.23 4.56
N ALA A 34 5.66 10.51 3.91
CA ALA A 34 5.75 10.87 2.51
C ALA A 34 6.70 9.92 1.78
N ALA A 35 6.42 9.61 0.52
CA ALA A 35 7.25 8.75 -0.32
C ALA A 35 7.09 9.13 -1.80
N ASP A 36 8.09 8.85 -2.60
CA ASP A 36 7.92 8.80 -4.04
C ASP A 36 7.22 7.48 -4.38
N VAL A 37 6.13 7.55 -5.12
CA VAL A 37 5.36 6.40 -5.54
C VAL A 37 5.38 6.24 -7.04
N THR A 38 5.63 5.02 -7.50
CA THR A 38 5.43 4.60 -8.88
C THR A 38 4.37 3.53 -8.94
N VAL A 39 3.41 3.68 -9.83
CA VAL A 39 2.36 2.68 -10.11
C VAL A 39 2.48 2.28 -11.55
N SER A 40 2.75 1.01 -11.79
CA SER A 40 2.91 0.47 -13.14
C SER A 40 2.00 -0.75 -13.37
N SER A 41 1.53 -0.87 -14.60
CA SER A 41 0.86 -2.04 -15.15
C SER A 41 1.32 -2.22 -16.59
N GLU A 42 0.87 -3.28 -17.28
CA GLU A 42 1.33 -3.62 -18.64
C GLU A 42 1.39 -2.38 -19.59
N ASP A 43 0.33 -1.54 -19.56
CA ASP A 43 0.19 -0.41 -20.51
C ASP A 43 0.30 0.96 -19.84
N ARG A 44 0.51 1.07 -18.52
CA ARG A 44 0.43 2.33 -17.80
C ARG A 44 1.56 2.47 -16.81
N LEU A 45 2.14 3.66 -16.81
CA LEU A 45 3.11 4.10 -15.82
C LEU A 45 2.64 5.44 -15.24
N SER A 46 2.52 5.50 -13.93
CA SER A 46 2.20 6.72 -13.20
C SER A 46 3.18 6.86 -12.05
N TYR A 47 3.64 8.08 -11.78
CA TYR A 47 4.52 8.33 -10.63
C TYR A 47 4.28 9.73 -10.08
N GLY A 48 4.62 9.92 -8.81
CA GLY A 48 4.45 11.18 -8.11
C GLY A 48 4.81 11.10 -6.64
N ARG A 49 4.43 12.12 -5.87
CA ARG A 49 4.67 12.18 -4.44
C ARG A 49 3.43 11.81 -3.66
N LEU A 50 3.57 10.78 -2.82
CA LEU A 50 2.56 10.29 -1.90
C LEU A 50 2.73 10.97 -0.54
N PHE A 51 1.61 11.33 0.09
CA PHE A 51 1.49 11.77 1.47
C PHE A 51 0.39 10.95 2.14
N TYR A 52 0.67 10.47 3.34
CA TYR A 52 -0.28 9.76 4.19
C TYR A 52 -0.28 10.35 5.60
N GLN A 53 -1.43 10.39 6.23
CA GLN A 53 -1.61 10.75 7.64
C GLN A 53 -2.74 9.93 8.24
N ILE A 54 -2.53 9.44 9.48
CA ILE A 54 -3.60 8.76 10.21
C ILE A 54 -4.79 9.70 10.46
N PRO A 55 -6.04 9.16 10.52
CA PRO A 55 -6.34 7.73 10.40
C PRO A 55 -6.42 7.23 8.95
N ASN A 56 -6.81 8.03 7.96
CA ASN A 56 -7.10 7.58 6.59
C ASN A 56 -6.93 8.69 5.55
N ARG A 57 -6.07 9.65 5.81
CA ARG A 57 -5.80 10.73 4.86
C ARG A 57 -4.71 10.32 3.90
N VAL A 58 -4.95 10.50 2.61
CA VAL A 58 -3.96 10.22 1.57
C VAL A 58 -4.00 11.29 0.51
N ARG A 59 -2.85 11.63 -0.05
CA ARG A 59 -2.72 12.46 -1.23
C ARG A 59 -1.60 11.94 -2.11
N ILE A 60 -1.85 11.90 -3.42
CA ILE A 60 -0.81 11.67 -4.42
C ILE A 60 -0.86 12.83 -5.42
N ASP A 61 0.22 13.58 -5.48
CA ASP A 61 0.44 14.58 -6.51
C ASP A 61 1.24 13.90 -7.63
N PHE A 62 0.58 13.60 -8.76
CA PHE A 62 1.22 12.91 -9.86
C PHE A 62 2.05 13.88 -10.73
N GLU A 63 3.29 13.50 -11.02
CA GLU A 63 4.11 14.12 -12.05
C GLU A 63 3.76 13.54 -13.42
N GLN A 64 3.46 12.24 -13.45
CA GLN A 64 2.96 11.52 -14.61
C GLN A 64 1.74 10.65 -14.19
N PRO A 65 0.56 10.91 -14.77
CA PRO A 65 0.16 12.02 -15.67
C PRO A 65 0.26 13.40 -14.99
N SER A 66 0.78 14.39 -15.71
CA SER A 66 1.06 15.71 -15.13
C SER A 66 -0.21 16.40 -14.60
N GLY A 67 -0.14 16.89 -13.36
CA GLY A 67 -1.19 17.64 -12.69
C GLY A 67 -2.39 16.81 -12.25
N GLN A 68 -2.36 15.49 -12.41
CA GLN A 68 -3.36 14.60 -11.79
C GLN A 68 -3.15 14.59 -10.27
N VAL A 69 -4.25 14.62 -9.53
CA VAL A 69 -4.23 14.57 -8.07
C VAL A 69 -5.22 13.51 -7.60
N LEU A 70 -4.78 12.67 -6.68
CA LEU A 70 -5.64 11.82 -5.89
C LEU A 70 -5.57 12.32 -4.45
N VAL A 71 -6.70 12.57 -3.82
CA VAL A 71 -6.74 13.02 -2.43
C VAL A 71 -7.93 12.43 -1.70
N SER A 72 -7.71 12.06 -0.45
CA SER A 72 -8.76 11.71 0.50
C SER A 72 -8.51 12.38 1.85
N ASP A 73 -9.56 12.97 2.40
CA ASP A 73 -9.57 13.50 3.77
C ASP A 73 -9.97 12.45 4.83
N GLY A 74 -10.22 11.21 4.39
CA GLY A 74 -10.73 10.10 5.19
C GLY A 74 -12.24 9.88 5.07
N GLU A 75 -12.99 10.83 4.53
CA GLU A 75 -14.44 10.73 4.30
C GLU A 75 -14.79 10.68 2.81
N VAL A 76 -14.05 11.44 2.02
CA VAL A 76 -14.26 11.56 0.57
C VAL A 76 -12.94 11.33 -0.17
N LEU A 77 -12.98 10.49 -1.19
CA LEU A 77 -11.92 10.33 -2.17
C LEU A 77 -12.24 11.19 -3.39
N GLN A 78 -11.26 11.98 -3.83
CA GLN A 78 -11.33 12.77 -5.05
C GLN A 78 -10.16 12.42 -5.96
N VAL A 79 -10.43 12.27 -7.26
CA VAL A 79 -9.39 12.12 -8.29
C VAL A 79 -9.62 13.17 -9.36
N TYR A 80 -8.73 14.15 -9.45
CA TYR A 80 -8.75 15.13 -10.54
C TYR A 80 -7.91 14.63 -11.71
N ILE A 81 -8.52 14.63 -12.90
CA ILE A 81 -7.89 14.19 -14.15
C ILE A 81 -7.84 15.40 -15.12
N PRO A 82 -6.72 16.12 -15.18
CA PRO A 82 -6.59 17.37 -15.94
C PRO A 82 -6.91 17.21 -17.43
N ARG A 83 -6.44 16.11 -18.03
CA ARG A 83 -6.64 15.81 -19.47
C ARG A 83 -8.09 15.88 -19.90
N TYR A 84 -9.02 15.50 -19.01
CA TYR A 84 -10.46 15.49 -19.28
C TYR A 84 -11.18 16.61 -18.55
N ASN A 85 -10.49 17.39 -17.73
CA ASN A 85 -11.05 18.41 -16.84
C ASN A 85 -12.21 17.84 -15.99
N VAL A 86 -11.95 16.68 -15.35
CA VAL A 86 -12.92 15.89 -14.59
C VAL A 86 -12.43 15.67 -13.17
N VAL A 87 -13.34 15.77 -12.21
CA VAL A 87 -13.18 15.29 -10.84
C VAL A 87 -14.08 14.07 -10.66
N LEU A 88 -13.49 12.97 -10.31
CA LEU A 88 -14.19 11.78 -9.83
C LEU A 88 -14.24 11.85 -8.31
N GLN A 89 -15.42 11.78 -7.73
CA GLN A 89 -15.62 11.87 -6.28
C GLN A 89 -16.37 10.64 -5.77
N GLN A 90 -15.90 10.11 -4.64
CA GLN A 90 -16.50 8.95 -3.99
C GLN A 90 -16.56 9.17 -2.48
N ALA A 91 -17.76 9.09 -1.89
CA ALA A 91 -17.88 9.00 -0.44
C ALA A 91 -17.32 7.66 0.04
N LEU A 92 -16.36 7.72 0.98
CA LEU A 92 -15.75 6.54 1.58
C LEU A 92 -16.68 6.04 2.70
N ARG A 93 -17.49 5.04 2.40
CA ARG A 93 -18.19 4.26 3.43
C ARG A 93 -17.24 3.19 3.95
N ARG A 94 -17.44 2.69 5.18
CA ARG A 94 -16.56 1.69 5.87
C ARG A 94 -16.14 0.48 5.01
N ARG A 95 -16.83 0.18 3.90
CA ARG A 95 -16.46 -0.88 2.95
C ARG A 95 -15.58 -0.42 1.80
N SER A 96 -15.58 0.88 1.48
CA SER A 96 -14.78 1.46 0.38
C SER A 96 -13.37 1.87 0.82
N GLU A 97 -13.11 1.95 2.12
CA GLU A 97 -11.79 2.24 2.69
C GLU A 97 -10.73 1.21 2.26
N GLN A 98 -11.16 0.09 1.70
CA GLN A 98 -10.32 -1.04 1.32
C GLN A 98 -9.49 -0.83 0.05
N ALA A 99 -9.79 0.17 -0.79
CA ALA A 99 -9.30 0.08 -2.17
C ALA A 99 -7.93 0.73 -2.47
N LEU A 100 -7.50 1.80 -1.83
CA LEU A 100 -6.27 2.50 -2.24
C LEU A 100 -5.42 3.10 -1.10
N ALA A 101 -6.03 3.67 -0.07
CA ALA A 101 -5.30 4.29 1.03
C ALA A 101 -4.70 3.28 2.02
N THR A 102 -5.14 2.04 1.93
CA THR A 102 -5.03 1.04 2.97
C THR A 102 -3.81 0.14 2.85
N LEU A 103 -3.21 -0.03 1.68
CA LEU A 103 -2.15 -1.03 1.49
C LEU A 103 -0.88 -0.75 2.29
N ALA A 104 -0.57 0.52 2.57
CA ALA A 104 0.62 0.92 3.33
C ALA A 104 0.24 1.71 4.60
N SER A 105 -0.74 1.22 5.37
CA SER A 105 -1.16 1.74 6.67
C SER A 105 -1.42 0.59 7.65
N GLU A 106 -1.37 0.85 8.96
CA GLU A 106 -1.70 -0.15 9.98
C GLU A 106 -3.09 -0.75 9.77
N GLN A 107 -4.08 0.08 9.47
CA GLN A 107 -5.46 -0.36 9.25
C GLN A 107 -5.56 -1.26 8.02
N GLY A 108 -4.86 -0.91 6.93
CA GLY A 108 -4.79 -1.72 5.73
C GLY A 108 -4.11 -3.07 5.96
N LEU A 109 -3.01 -3.06 6.67
CA LEU A 109 -2.32 -4.29 7.05
C LEU A 109 -3.20 -5.19 7.91
N ASN A 110 -3.97 -4.63 8.85
CA ASN A 110 -4.93 -5.39 9.65
C ASN A 110 -6.05 -6.01 8.79
N LEU A 111 -6.54 -5.30 7.76
CA LEU A 111 -7.49 -5.84 6.80
C LEU A 111 -6.88 -6.95 5.94
N LEU A 112 -5.65 -6.77 5.44
CA LEU A 112 -4.93 -7.82 4.72
C LEU A 112 -4.77 -9.07 5.58
N ARG A 113 -4.42 -8.92 6.86
CA ARG A 113 -4.31 -10.03 7.79
C ARG A 113 -5.63 -10.80 7.96
N ALA A 114 -6.76 -10.10 8.02
CA ALA A 114 -8.07 -10.70 8.18
C ALA A 114 -8.53 -11.44 6.90
N ASN A 115 -8.25 -10.87 5.74
CA ASN A 115 -8.86 -11.29 4.48
C ASN A 115 -7.94 -12.17 3.61
N TYR A 116 -6.63 -12.24 3.94
CA TYR A 116 -5.64 -13.02 3.18
C TYR A 116 -4.99 -14.11 4.03
N SER A 117 -4.58 -15.18 3.38
CA SER A 117 -3.60 -16.11 3.92
C SER A 117 -2.20 -15.56 3.65
N ILE A 118 -1.29 -15.65 4.62
CA ILE A 118 0.04 -15.06 4.56
C ILE A 118 1.09 -16.16 4.61
N ALA A 119 2.01 -16.16 3.64
CA ALA A 119 3.16 -17.05 3.56
C ALA A 119 4.40 -16.25 3.17
N PHE A 120 5.60 -16.78 3.38
CA PHE A 120 6.77 -16.31 2.64
C PHE A 120 6.62 -16.70 1.18
N LEU A 121 7.10 -15.87 0.24
CA LEU A 121 7.01 -16.19 -1.19
C LEU A 121 7.80 -17.47 -1.50
N ASP A 122 9.05 -17.53 -1.08
CA ASP A 122 9.94 -18.68 -1.24
C ASP A 122 10.56 -19.10 0.09
N SER A 123 11.21 -18.17 0.79
CA SER A 123 11.88 -18.40 2.08
C SER A 123 11.75 -17.18 3.00
N PRO A 124 12.04 -17.34 4.32
CA PRO A 124 12.13 -16.20 5.24
C PRO A 124 13.41 -15.37 5.05
N ASP A 125 14.36 -15.84 4.23
CA ASP A 125 15.63 -15.17 4.02
C ASP A 125 15.46 -13.94 3.13
N PRO A 126 16.23 -12.85 3.38
CA PRO A 126 16.26 -11.72 2.50
C PRO A 126 16.78 -12.09 1.10
N VAL A 127 16.13 -11.57 0.07
CA VAL A 127 16.52 -11.72 -1.35
C VAL A 127 16.58 -10.34 -2.01
N GLU A 128 17.22 -10.23 -3.15
CA GLU A 128 17.21 -9.00 -3.95
C GLU A 128 15.78 -8.64 -4.37
N LEU A 129 15.49 -7.34 -4.39
CA LEU A 129 14.17 -6.83 -4.79
C LEU A 129 13.80 -7.30 -6.20
N ASP A 130 14.74 -7.15 -7.12
CA ASP A 130 14.69 -7.64 -8.50
C ASP A 130 16.13 -7.77 -9.07
N ASP A 131 16.25 -8.22 -10.31
CA ASP A 131 17.55 -8.46 -10.98
C ASP A 131 18.36 -7.17 -11.25
N GLU A 132 17.74 -6.00 -11.08
CA GLU A 132 18.35 -4.69 -11.34
C GLU A 132 18.71 -3.94 -10.04
N SER A 133 18.43 -4.53 -8.88
CA SER A 133 18.55 -3.88 -7.57
C SER A 133 19.30 -4.76 -6.55
N ASP A 134 20.34 -4.21 -5.94
CA ASP A 134 21.03 -4.83 -4.79
C ASP A 134 20.27 -4.66 -3.46
N GLU A 135 19.04 -4.08 -3.49
CA GLU A 135 18.23 -3.84 -2.31
C GLU A 135 17.65 -5.17 -1.77
N MET A 136 18.02 -5.51 -0.53
CA MET A 136 17.58 -6.77 0.09
C MET A 136 16.22 -6.61 0.76
N VAL A 137 15.30 -7.53 0.46
CA VAL A 137 13.92 -7.53 0.98
C VAL A 137 13.47 -8.95 1.37
N VAL A 138 12.56 -9.05 2.32
CA VAL A 138 11.81 -10.28 2.57
C VAL A 138 10.50 -10.20 1.79
N LYS A 139 10.19 -11.24 1.01
CA LYS A 139 8.97 -11.28 0.19
C LYS A 139 7.89 -12.13 0.83
N LEU A 140 6.72 -11.51 1.07
CA LEU A 140 5.51 -12.18 1.54
C LEU A 140 4.53 -12.38 0.41
N LEU A 141 3.92 -13.56 0.36
CA LEU A 141 2.84 -13.92 -0.55
C LEU A 141 1.52 -13.94 0.22
N LEU A 142 0.58 -13.11 -0.20
CA LEU A 142 -0.76 -13.03 0.34
C LEU A 142 -1.76 -13.54 -0.71
N ASN A 143 -2.56 -14.54 -0.36
CA ASN A 143 -3.63 -15.02 -1.23
C ASN A 143 -4.99 -14.75 -0.57
N TRP A 144 -5.94 -14.24 -1.32
CA TRP A 144 -7.28 -13.94 -0.81
C TRP A 144 -7.97 -15.18 -0.22
N ARG A 145 -8.77 -14.96 0.80
CA ARG A 145 -9.65 -16.00 1.39
C ARG A 145 -11.06 -15.94 0.81
N SER A 146 -11.42 -14.84 0.16
CA SER A 146 -12.71 -14.57 -0.44
C SER A 146 -12.55 -13.81 -1.74
N THR A 147 -13.39 -14.09 -2.73
CA THR A 147 -13.39 -13.46 -4.05
C THR A 147 -13.92 -12.01 -4.04
N ASN A 148 -14.30 -11.49 -2.88
CA ASN A 148 -14.78 -10.10 -2.72
C ASN A 148 -13.64 -9.08 -2.60
N GLU A 149 -12.38 -9.54 -2.55
CA GLU A 149 -11.21 -8.67 -2.48
C GLU A 149 -10.81 -8.16 -3.87
N GLY A 150 -10.27 -6.95 -3.95
CA GLY A 150 -9.83 -6.34 -5.22
C GLY A 150 -8.65 -7.06 -5.86
N TYR A 151 -7.77 -7.66 -5.04
CA TYR A 151 -6.62 -8.43 -5.50
C TYR A 151 -6.74 -9.87 -5.04
N ARG A 152 -6.62 -10.82 -5.97
CA ARG A 152 -6.57 -12.25 -5.68
C ARG A 152 -5.27 -12.65 -4.99
N GLN A 153 -4.20 -11.93 -5.29
CA GLN A 153 -2.87 -12.17 -4.77
C GLN A 153 -2.13 -10.84 -4.59
N LEU A 154 -1.35 -10.75 -3.53
CA LEU A 154 -0.41 -9.66 -3.30
C LEU A 154 0.95 -10.25 -2.96
N ILE A 155 2.02 -9.66 -3.52
CA ILE A 155 3.39 -9.91 -3.08
C ILE A 155 3.89 -8.61 -2.45
N LEU A 156 4.26 -8.68 -1.15
CA LEU A 156 4.83 -7.56 -0.42
C LEU A 156 6.33 -7.75 -0.30
N SER A 157 7.13 -6.82 -0.80
CA SER A 157 8.57 -6.76 -0.59
C SER A 157 8.85 -5.81 0.57
N ILE A 158 9.42 -6.35 1.64
CA ILE A 158 9.61 -5.68 2.93
C ILE A 158 11.09 -5.45 3.17
N THR A 159 11.47 -4.21 3.47
CA THR A 159 12.84 -3.83 3.82
C THR A 159 13.24 -4.32 5.22
N PRO A 160 14.54 -4.33 5.58
CA PRO A 160 15.01 -4.75 6.91
C PRO A 160 14.45 -3.92 8.08
N ASP A 161 14.01 -2.69 7.84
CA ASP A 161 13.36 -1.82 8.83
C ASP A 161 11.82 -1.94 8.85
N PHE A 162 11.30 -3.03 8.26
CA PHE A 162 9.89 -3.40 8.20
C PHE A 162 9.00 -2.39 7.44
N MET A 163 9.57 -1.69 6.45
CA MET A 163 8.80 -0.86 5.55
C MET A 163 8.47 -1.60 4.25
N ILE A 164 7.29 -1.34 3.71
CA ILE A 164 6.89 -1.85 2.40
C ILE A 164 7.64 -1.07 1.32
N ARG A 165 8.44 -1.77 0.54
CA ARG A 165 9.22 -1.23 -0.58
C ARG A 165 8.47 -1.37 -1.89
N ARG A 166 7.83 -2.54 -2.09
CA ARG A 166 7.05 -2.86 -3.28
C ARG A 166 5.84 -3.70 -2.94
N ILE A 167 4.74 -3.44 -3.64
CA ILE A 167 3.55 -4.29 -3.65
C ILE A 167 3.31 -4.68 -5.10
N VAL A 168 3.22 -5.98 -5.38
CA VAL A 168 2.73 -6.50 -6.66
C VAL A 168 1.36 -7.10 -6.41
N GLY A 169 0.34 -6.53 -7.03
CA GLY A 169 -1.05 -6.97 -6.89
C GLY A 169 -1.54 -7.62 -8.17
N VAL A 170 -2.12 -8.82 -8.07
CA VAL A 170 -2.80 -9.49 -9.18
C VAL A 170 -4.30 -9.38 -8.96
N THR A 171 -4.99 -8.72 -9.87
CA THR A 171 -6.44 -8.53 -9.83
C THR A 171 -7.21 -9.83 -10.09
N ALA A 172 -8.53 -9.82 -9.89
CA ALA A 172 -9.39 -10.95 -10.24
C ALA A 172 -9.31 -11.32 -11.74
N ASN A 173 -9.03 -10.34 -12.61
CA ASN A 173 -8.87 -10.52 -14.06
C ASN A 173 -7.44 -10.87 -14.49
N TYR A 174 -6.54 -11.18 -13.53
CA TYR A 174 -5.13 -11.50 -13.77
C TYR A 174 -4.28 -10.33 -14.29
N GLU A 175 -4.73 -9.10 -14.16
CA GLU A 175 -3.91 -7.93 -14.41
C GLU A 175 -2.95 -7.72 -13.25
N GLU A 176 -1.68 -7.50 -13.56
CA GLU A 176 -0.66 -7.18 -12.56
C GLU A 176 -0.50 -5.67 -12.45
N ILE A 177 -0.47 -5.19 -11.21
CA ILE A 177 -0.22 -3.79 -10.87
C ILE A 177 0.89 -3.76 -9.82
N THR A 178 1.96 -3.05 -10.11
CA THR A 178 3.08 -2.85 -9.21
C THR A 178 3.05 -1.46 -8.62
N PHE A 179 3.23 -1.38 -7.30
CA PHE A 179 3.39 -0.16 -6.53
C PHE A 179 4.79 -0.16 -5.91
N ASP A 180 5.62 0.81 -6.27
CA ASP A 180 6.93 1.04 -5.68
C ASP A 180 6.91 2.26 -4.77
N PHE A 181 7.53 2.15 -3.60
CA PHE A 181 7.68 3.24 -2.63
C PHE A 181 9.15 3.49 -2.37
N VAL A 182 9.61 4.70 -2.67
CA VAL A 182 11.03 5.08 -2.52
C VAL A 182 11.14 6.33 -1.66
N GLY A 183 12.22 6.45 -0.89
CA GLY A 183 12.49 7.63 -0.08
C GLY A 183 11.41 7.89 0.97
N VAL A 184 10.97 6.85 1.68
CA VAL A 184 9.93 6.96 2.71
C VAL A 184 10.45 7.78 3.90
N GLU A 185 9.78 8.88 4.19
CA GLU A 185 10.04 9.76 5.33
C GLU A 185 8.85 9.71 6.30
N THR A 186 9.07 9.23 7.52
CA THR A 186 8.00 9.04 8.52
C THR A 186 8.00 10.11 9.59
N ASN A 187 6.81 10.43 10.15
CA ASN A 187 6.61 11.30 11.33
C ASN A 187 7.24 12.68 11.17
N ARG A 188 7.00 13.32 10.01
CA ARG A 188 7.53 14.66 9.68
C ARG A 188 6.58 15.79 10.04
N GLY A 189 5.39 15.47 10.53
CA GLY A 189 4.36 16.45 10.91
C GLY A 189 3.71 17.07 9.67
N ILE A 190 3.19 16.25 8.77
CA ILE A 190 2.51 16.71 7.57
C ILE A 190 1.24 17.48 7.98
N PRO A 191 1.09 18.76 7.56
CA PRO A 191 -0.05 19.57 7.99
C PRO A 191 -1.36 19.07 7.35
N ASP A 192 -2.48 19.19 8.06
CA ASP A 192 -3.82 18.81 7.62
C ASP A 192 -4.22 19.44 6.28
N ALA A 193 -3.81 20.70 6.06
CA ALA A 193 -4.04 21.41 4.81
C ALA A 193 -3.44 20.71 3.56
N ARG A 194 -2.49 19.77 3.75
CA ARG A 194 -1.98 18.96 2.63
C ARG A 194 -3.06 18.07 2.03
N PHE A 195 -4.06 17.68 2.80
CA PHE A 195 -5.14 16.77 2.40
C PHE A 195 -6.42 17.50 1.97
N GLU A 196 -6.41 18.84 2.01
CA GLU A 196 -7.45 19.67 1.42
C GLU A 196 -7.18 19.86 -0.07
N TYR A 197 -8.21 19.75 -0.90
CA TYR A 197 -8.09 19.94 -2.34
C TYR A 197 -9.29 20.65 -2.91
N GLU A 198 -9.06 21.74 -3.59
CA GLU A 198 -10.05 22.47 -4.37
C GLU A 198 -9.78 22.25 -5.86
N ALA A 199 -10.64 21.51 -6.51
CA ALA A 199 -10.56 21.31 -7.95
C ALA A 199 -10.86 22.62 -8.70
N PRO A 200 -10.35 22.77 -9.96
CA PRO A 200 -10.71 23.91 -10.79
C PRO A 200 -12.22 24.05 -10.92
N ALA A 201 -12.75 25.27 -10.78
CA ALA A 201 -14.18 25.54 -10.87
C ALA A 201 -14.81 25.16 -12.23
N SER A 202 -14.00 25.00 -13.27
CA SER A 202 -14.41 24.53 -14.60
C SER A 202 -14.47 23.02 -14.74
N ALA A 203 -14.01 22.27 -13.75
CA ALA A 203 -13.98 20.80 -13.83
C ALA A 203 -15.38 20.20 -13.69
N ASN A 204 -15.66 19.18 -14.49
CA ASN A 204 -16.90 18.42 -14.39
C ASN A 204 -16.80 17.43 -13.24
N LEU A 205 -17.75 17.45 -12.32
CA LEU A 205 -17.81 16.56 -11.16
C LEU A 205 -18.67 15.32 -11.47
N PHE A 206 -18.09 14.14 -11.21
CA PHE A 206 -18.78 12.86 -11.28
C PHE A 206 -18.70 12.17 -9.90
N ASN A 207 -19.88 11.92 -9.31
CA ASN A 207 -19.99 11.26 -8.00
C ASN A 207 -20.16 9.76 -8.17
N ASP A 208 -19.82 9.00 -7.12
CA ASP A 208 -20.09 7.57 -6.97
C ASP A 208 -19.50 6.71 -8.11
N PHE A 209 -18.27 7.02 -8.53
CA PHE A 209 -17.61 6.39 -9.68
C PHE A 209 -17.10 4.97 -9.41
N LEU A 210 -16.89 4.57 -8.14
CA LEU A 210 -16.42 3.22 -7.76
C LEU A 210 -17.57 2.28 -7.42
N PHE A 211 -18.65 2.82 -6.85
CA PHE A 211 -19.80 2.03 -6.41
C PHE A 211 -21.07 2.84 -6.68
N GLU A 212 -22.07 2.23 -7.32
CA GLU A 212 -23.39 2.82 -7.43
C GLU A 212 -23.94 3.02 -6.02
N GLY A 213 -24.42 4.24 -5.72
CA GLY A 213 -25.02 4.55 -4.45
C GLY A 213 -26.22 3.65 -4.22
N GLU A 214 -26.16 2.74 -3.25
CA GLU A 214 -27.36 2.10 -2.74
C GLU A 214 -28.24 3.19 -2.11
N GLY A 215 -29.33 3.54 -2.84
CA GLY A 215 -30.34 4.48 -2.41
C GLY A 215 -31.19 3.96 -1.23
#